data_3c0b79c2995df2280987e9b76a6d38cb
#
_entry.id   3c0b79c2995df2280987e9b76a6d38cb
#
_cell.length_a   1.000
_cell.length_b   1.000
_cell.length_c   1.000
_cell.angle_alpha   90.00
_cell.angle_beta   90.00
_cell.angle_gamma   90.00
#
_symmetry.space_group_name_H-M   'P 1'
#
loop_
_entity.id
_entity.type
_entity.pdbx_description
1 polymer ?
#
loop_
_entity_poly.entity_id
_entity_poly.type
_entity_poly.pdbx_seq_one_letter_code
_entity_poly.pdbx_strand_id
1 'polypeptide(L)'
;MTYREIIENNSNNPSIATRWWTKYAFHYTDITNVIGILKSGFLYSRKDANEMGLMRCDNASRQVIEMTRNETISFVRFYFRPKTPTQFYNEGFKHADLRYDGDLHANVPVPVFLLFDLEKLLSYPETKFSQTQQSGTGSPLYDTPEDFKQFNFEKIYSEGKISGDDKKYRHAEIVFPNSFEIDRCIVHILCRNSIEKVTLLNFLKNENKPAYYKYKGIIKVPNKDVFMNNGLFVTDCIYHKDAANIVFSDTSAKEDYIRYQTEKLGRDRDSLKPVSARAEFDWVGSKKPLVYHEEVSIQLNYTTYNSIFFKNLEHVKDSKLLRIKVYIEDMLVCYFEQTLSESEML
;
A
#
# COMPACT_ATOMS: atom_id res chain seq x y z
N MET A 1 -10.01 -33.82 1.66
CA MET A 1 -8.87 -33.09 1.03
C MET A 1 -8.47 -31.98 2.01
N THR A 2 -7.19 -31.83 2.31
CA THR A 2 -6.68 -30.80 3.23
C THR A 2 -6.52 -29.46 2.53
N TYR A 3 -6.41 -28.36 3.28
CA TYR A 3 -6.09 -27.03 2.71
C TYR A 3 -4.80 -27.08 1.88
N ARG A 4 -3.76 -27.77 2.37
CA ARG A 4 -2.49 -27.97 1.65
C ARG A 4 -2.71 -28.56 0.26
N GLU A 5 -3.40 -29.68 0.15
CA GLU A 5 -3.65 -30.34 -1.13
C GLU A 5 -4.42 -29.46 -2.10
N ILE A 6 -5.39 -28.68 -1.61
CA ILE A 6 -6.14 -27.73 -2.44
C ILE A 6 -5.24 -26.60 -2.94
N ILE A 7 -4.41 -26.03 -2.08
CA ILE A 7 -3.47 -24.95 -2.42
C ILE A 7 -2.42 -25.46 -3.43
N GLU A 8 -1.86 -26.65 -3.22
CA GLU A 8 -0.90 -27.28 -4.13
C GLU A 8 -1.52 -27.54 -5.51
N ASN A 9 -2.73 -28.06 -5.56
CA ASN A 9 -3.45 -28.28 -6.81
C ASN A 9 -3.64 -26.97 -7.58
N ASN A 10 -4.04 -25.89 -6.92
CA ASN A 10 -4.20 -24.58 -7.55
C ASN A 10 -2.86 -23.95 -7.96
N SER A 11 -1.78 -24.14 -7.19
CA SER A 11 -0.46 -23.63 -7.54
C SER A 11 0.18 -24.38 -8.72
N ASN A 12 -0.31 -25.57 -9.03
CA ASN A 12 0.11 -26.37 -10.19
C ASN A 12 -0.88 -26.29 -11.38
N ASN A 13 -2.04 -25.64 -11.20
CA ASN A 13 -3.04 -25.52 -12.27
C ASN A 13 -2.56 -24.58 -13.38
N PRO A 14 -2.38 -25.08 -14.64
CA PRO A 14 -1.90 -24.26 -15.75
C PRO A 14 -2.90 -23.15 -16.16
N SER A 15 -4.19 -23.29 -15.85
CA SER A 15 -5.22 -22.28 -16.14
C SER A 15 -5.07 -21.03 -15.25
N ILE A 16 -4.32 -21.09 -14.15
CA ILE A 16 -4.08 -19.96 -13.24
C ILE A 16 -2.73 -19.34 -13.60
N ALA A 17 -2.72 -18.21 -14.30
CA ALA A 17 -1.49 -17.49 -14.67
C ALA A 17 -0.72 -16.98 -13.45
N THR A 18 -1.42 -16.62 -12.39
CA THR A 18 -0.91 -16.06 -11.15
C THR A 18 -0.69 -17.11 -10.05
N ARG A 19 -0.30 -18.32 -10.43
CA ARG A 19 -0.15 -19.50 -9.54
C ARG A 19 0.57 -19.23 -8.22
N TRP A 20 1.54 -18.35 -8.19
CA TRP A 20 2.27 -18.03 -6.98
C TRP A 20 1.41 -17.30 -5.93
N TRP A 21 0.32 -16.61 -6.34
CA TRP A 21 -0.60 -15.96 -5.39
C TRP A 21 -1.33 -16.98 -4.53
N THR A 22 -1.60 -18.16 -5.07
CA THR A 22 -2.39 -19.20 -4.40
C THR A 22 -1.80 -19.71 -3.09
N LYS A 23 -0.54 -19.39 -2.81
CA LYS A 23 0.18 -19.77 -1.59
C LYS A 23 0.04 -18.76 -0.46
N TYR A 24 -0.50 -17.56 -0.75
CA TYR A 24 -0.50 -16.45 0.18
C TYR A 24 -1.89 -15.87 0.40
N ALA A 25 -2.09 -15.36 1.62
CA ALA A 25 -3.13 -14.39 1.92
C ALA A 25 -2.49 -13.00 1.94
N PHE A 26 -3.19 -12.00 1.41
CA PHE A 26 -2.69 -10.65 1.19
C PHE A 26 -3.44 -9.67 2.09
N HIS A 27 -2.72 -8.91 2.92
CA HIS A 27 -3.27 -7.74 3.57
C HIS A 27 -2.67 -6.48 2.94
N TYR A 28 -3.53 -5.59 2.44
CA TYR A 28 -3.18 -4.39 1.70
C TYR A 28 -3.48 -3.15 2.55
N THR A 29 -2.48 -2.29 2.77
CA THR A 29 -2.66 -1.07 3.55
C THR A 29 -1.59 -0.01 3.21
N ASP A 30 -1.73 1.20 3.78
CA ASP A 30 -0.73 2.26 3.67
C ASP A 30 0.47 2.03 4.58
N ILE A 31 1.63 2.54 4.17
CA ILE A 31 2.90 2.42 4.91
C ILE A 31 2.79 2.94 6.35
N THR A 32 2.00 3.99 6.59
CA THR A 32 1.82 4.57 7.93
C THR A 32 1.10 3.62 8.89
N ASN A 33 0.14 2.84 8.38
CA ASN A 33 -0.51 1.77 9.13
C ASN A 33 0.46 0.60 9.36
N VAL A 34 1.25 0.23 8.33
CA VAL A 34 2.24 -0.86 8.43
C VAL A 34 3.24 -0.62 9.55
N ILE A 35 3.70 0.62 9.73
CA ILE A 35 4.61 0.95 10.83
C ILE A 35 3.97 0.61 12.19
N GLY A 36 2.70 0.97 12.39
CA GLY A 36 1.93 0.62 13.60
C GLY A 36 1.78 -0.88 13.80
N ILE A 37 1.44 -1.60 12.72
CA ILE A 37 1.29 -3.06 12.71
C ILE A 37 2.60 -3.76 13.08
N LEU A 38 3.72 -3.36 12.48
CA LEU A 38 5.03 -3.96 12.77
C LEU A 38 5.57 -3.61 14.16
N LYS A 39 5.17 -2.46 14.71
CA LYS A 39 5.50 -2.06 16.09
C LYS A 39 4.73 -2.88 17.12
N SER A 40 3.44 -3.10 16.90
CA SER A 40 2.58 -3.85 17.80
C SER A 40 2.71 -5.38 17.64
N GLY A 41 3.05 -5.84 16.44
CA GLY A 41 3.00 -7.26 16.06
C GLY A 41 1.59 -7.75 15.72
N PHE A 42 0.59 -6.86 15.63
CA PHE A 42 -0.81 -7.20 15.42
C PHE A 42 -1.45 -6.45 14.28
N LEU A 43 -2.27 -7.15 13.51
CA LEU A 43 -3.33 -6.59 12.69
C LEU A 43 -4.60 -6.49 13.55
N TYR A 44 -5.21 -5.32 13.58
CA TYR A 44 -6.48 -5.09 14.27
C TYR A 44 -7.63 -5.00 13.28
N SER A 45 -8.83 -5.39 13.72
CA SER A 45 -10.05 -5.10 13.00
C SER A 45 -10.19 -3.58 12.81
N ARG A 46 -10.99 -3.15 11.81
CA ARG A 46 -11.27 -1.72 11.63
C ARG A 46 -11.84 -1.08 12.87
N LYS A 47 -12.76 -1.79 13.56
CA LYS A 47 -13.37 -1.34 14.80
C LYS A 47 -12.30 -1.09 15.86
N ASP A 48 -11.50 -2.10 16.17
CA ASP A 48 -10.48 -2.00 17.24
C ASP A 48 -9.41 -0.99 16.90
N ALA A 49 -8.94 -0.94 15.61
CA ALA A 49 -7.97 0.04 15.18
C ALA A 49 -8.45 1.49 15.31
N ASN A 50 -9.74 1.75 15.04
CA ASN A 50 -10.34 3.07 15.23
C ASN A 50 -10.50 3.42 16.71
N GLU A 51 -11.01 2.49 17.53
CA GLU A 51 -11.18 2.69 18.98
C GLU A 51 -9.84 2.96 19.69
N MET A 52 -8.77 2.32 19.23
CA MET A 52 -7.40 2.51 19.73
C MET A 52 -6.68 3.73 19.14
N GLY A 53 -7.27 4.41 18.13
CA GLY A 53 -6.61 5.51 17.42
C GLY A 53 -5.37 5.08 16.61
N LEU A 54 -5.32 3.83 16.18
CA LEU A 54 -4.16 3.25 15.47
C LEU A 54 -4.26 3.41 13.94
N MET A 55 -5.46 3.63 13.40
CA MET A 55 -5.67 3.80 11.96
C MET A 55 -5.27 5.21 11.55
N ARG A 56 -4.19 5.33 10.79
CA ARG A 56 -3.67 6.60 10.29
C ARG A 56 -4.12 6.92 8.87
N CYS A 57 -4.37 5.89 8.08
CA CYS A 57 -4.88 6.01 6.72
C CYS A 57 -6.00 4.99 6.51
N ASP A 58 -7.18 5.45 6.14
CA ASP A 58 -8.32 4.58 5.85
C ASP A 58 -8.38 4.24 4.36
N ASN A 59 -8.37 2.95 4.05
CA ASN A 59 -8.37 2.44 2.68
C ASN A 59 -9.77 2.35 2.07
N ALA A 60 -10.83 2.50 2.85
CA ALA A 60 -12.20 2.36 2.38
C ALA A 60 -12.94 3.71 2.38
N SER A 61 -13.79 3.93 1.38
CA SER A 61 -14.68 5.06 1.36
C SER A 61 -15.73 4.96 2.47
N ARG A 62 -16.23 6.11 2.93
CA ARG A 62 -17.31 6.17 3.92
C ARG A 62 -18.53 5.35 3.50
N GLN A 63 -18.90 5.43 2.23
CA GLN A 63 -20.02 4.68 1.68
C GLN A 63 -19.82 3.17 1.80
N VAL A 64 -18.61 2.65 1.55
CA VAL A 64 -18.30 1.22 1.74
C VAL A 64 -18.37 0.86 3.23
N ILE A 65 -17.94 1.74 4.13
CA ILE A 65 -18.01 1.52 5.57
C ILE A 65 -19.47 1.47 6.05
N GLU A 66 -20.29 2.42 5.64
CA GLU A 66 -21.72 2.50 5.98
C GLU A 66 -22.52 1.31 5.46
N MET A 67 -22.17 0.80 4.27
CA MET A 67 -22.75 -0.43 3.70
C MET A 67 -22.28 -1.71 4.39
N THR A 68 -21.25 -1.64 5.21
CA THR A 68 -20.66 -2.81 5.87
C THR A 68 -21.41 -3.11 7.16
N ARG A 69 -21.88 -4.37 7.33
CA ARG A 69 -22.56 -4.80 8.56
C ARG A 69 -21.63 -4.63 9.78
N ASN A 70 -22.19 -4.24 10.91
CA ASN A 70 -21.46 -4.04 12.16
C ASN A 70 -20.59 -5.25 12.56
N GLU A 71 -21.05 -6.46 12.31
CA GLU A 71 -20.28 -7.69 12.57
C GLU A 71 -19.01 -7.77 11.70
N THR A 72 -19.08 -7.30 10.45
CA THR A 72 -17.98 -7.41 9.48
C THR A 72 -16.85 -6.39 9.73
N ILE A 73 -17.13 -5.29 10.43
CA ILE A 73 -16.10 -4.31 10.83
C ILE A 73 -15.21 -4.81 11.97
N SER A 74 -15.66 -5.84 12.70
CA SER A 74 -14.91 -6.49 13.79
C SER A 74 -13.95 -7.57 13.30
N PHE A 75 -13.80 -7.75 11.98
CA PHE A 75 -12.85 -8.69 11.42
C PHE A 75 -11.60 -8.00 10.87
N VAL A 76 -10.46 -8.63 11.11
CA VAL A 76 -9.25 -8.44 10.30
C VAL A 76 -9.51 -9.09 8.94
N ARG A 77 -9.16 -8.38 7.85
CA ARG A 77 -9.42 -8.85 6.49
C ARG A 77 -8.13 -9.15 5.74
N PHE A 78 -8.13 -10.27 5.03
CA PHE A 78 -7.12 -10.64 4.06
C PHE A 78 -7.82 -10.96 2.74
N TYR A 79 -7.06 -10.87 1.65
CA TYR A 79 -7.54 -11.23 0.33
C TYR A 79 -6.78 -12.44 -0.20
N PHE A 80 -7.43 -13.26 -1.02
CA PHE A 80 -6.76 -14.35 -1.72
C PHE A 80 -5.81 -13.85 -2.80
N ARG A 81 -5.92 -12.60 -3.21
CA ARG A 81 -5.17 -12.02 -4.30
C ARG A 81 -4.82 -10.55 -4.10
N PRO A 82 -3.73 -10.05 -4.71
CA PRO A 82 -3.57 -8.62 -4.99
C PRO A 82 -4.41 -8.22 -6.21
N LYS A 83 -4.34 -6.96 -6.60
CA LYS A 83 -5.09 -6.38 -7.72
C LYS A 83 -6.60 -6.53 -7.55
N THR A 84 -7.06 -6.32 -6.33
CA THR A 84 -8.49 -6.25 -6.03
C THR A 84 -9.11 -4.98 -6.63
N PRO A 85 -10.42 -4.95 -6.86
CA PRO A 85 -11.09 -3.72 -7.28
C PRO A 85 -10.87 -2.54 -6.31
N THR A 86 -10.82 -2.79 -5.01
CA THR A 86 -10.50 -1.75 -4.01
C THR A 86 -9.11 -1.16 -4.23
N GLN A 87 -8.09 -2.00 -4.43
CA GLN A 87 -6.74 -1.55 -4.73
C GLN A 87 -6.71 -0.69 -6.02
N PHE A 88 -7.45 -1.07 -7.06
CA PHE A 88 -7.52 -0.32 -8.31
C PHE A 88 -7.97 1.14 -8.08
N TYR A 89 -8.91 1.35 -7.18
CA TYR A 89 -9.45 2.69 -6.92
C TYR A 89 -8.59 3.52 -5.96
N ASN A 90 -7.87 2.92 -5.02
CA ASN A 90 -7.21 3.66 -3.95
C ASN A 90 -5.68 3.62 -3.95
N GLU A 91 -5.04 2.79 -4.79
CA GLU A 91 -3.58 2.69 -4.82
C GLU A 91 -2.90 3.93 -5.40
N GLY A 92 -1.86 4.39 -4.70
CA GLY A 92 -1.09 5.59 -5.05
C GLY A 92 -1.83 6.88 -4.71
N PHE A 93 -1.10 7.99 -4.58
CA PHE A 93 -1.73 9.28 -4.35
C PHE A 93 -2.63 9.67 -5.52
N LYS A 94 -3.85 10.07 -5.22
CA LYS A 94 -4.82 10.61 -6.18
C LYS A 94 -5.36 11.93 -5.69
N HIS A 95 -5.52 12.87 -6.61
CA HIS A 95 -6.20 14.12 -6.33
C HIS A 95 -7.60 13.89 -5.75
N ALA A 96 -8.04 14.74 -4.85
CA ALA A 96 -9.36 14.63 -4.21
C ALA A 96 -10.49 14.48 -5.23
N ASP A 97 -10.43 15.25 -6.34
CA ASP A 97 -11.44 15.22 -7.39
C ASP A 97 -11.46 13.90 -8.21
N LEU A 98 -10.44 13.06 -8.11
CA LEU A 98 -10.33 11.75 -8.76
C LEU A 98 -10.66 10.58 -7.83
N ARG A 99 -10.90 10.84 -6.54
CA ARG A 99 -11.27 9.80 -5.59
C ARG A 99 -12.74 9.44 -5.72
N TYR A 100 -13.05 8.21 -5.34
CA TYR A 100 -14.44 7.73 -5.37
C TYR A 100 -15.34 8.61 -4.48
N ASP A 101 -16.42 9.14 -5.04
CA ASP A 101 -17.39 10.04 -4.40
C ASP A 101 -16.77 11.28 -3.70
N GLY A 102 -15.59 11.73 -4.13
CA GLY A 102 -14.88 12.83 -3.47
C GLY A 102 -14.41 12.48 -2.06
N ASP A 103 -14.41 11.20 -1.70
CA ASP A 103 -13.99 10.74 -0.38
C ASP A 103 -12.49 10.95 -0.17
N LEU A 104 -12.16 11.85 0.74
CA LEU A 104 -10.78 12.18 1.09
C LEU A 104 -10.01 10.99 1.68
N HIS A 105 -10.70 9.97 2.17
CA HIS A 105 -10.10 8.84 2.88
C HIS A 105 -9.72 7.66 1.99
N ALA A 106 -10.42 7.45 0.85
CA ALA A 106 -10.15 6.33 -0.05
C ALA A 106 -8.87 6.52 -0.89
N ASN A 107 -7.72 6.62 -0.23
CA ASN A 107 -6.44 6.89 -0.84
C ASN A 107 -5.32 6.17 -0.07
N VAL A 108 -4.43 5.49 -0.79
CA VAL A 108 -3.28 4.75 -0.23
C VAL A 108 -2.02 5.21 -0.95
N PRO A 109 -1.43 6.34 -0.53
CA PRO A 109 -0.29 6.96 -1.21
C PRO A 109 0.90 6.03 -1.36
N VAL A 110 1.26 5.31 -0.30
CA VAL A 110 2.37 4.37 -0.28
C VAL A 110 1.87 2.98 0.10
N PRO A 111 1.42 2.20 -0.88
CA PRO A 111 0.84 0.88 -0.66
C PRO A 111 1.90 -0.13 -0.21
N VAL A 112 1.53 -0.95 0.75
CA VAL A 112 2.32 -2.10 1.21
C VAL A 112 1.43 -3.32 1.30
N PHE A 113 1.95 -4.47 0.89
CA PHE A 113 1.33 -5.76 1.12
C PHE A 113 2.04 -6.51 2.24
N LEU A 114 1.29 -7.01 3.20
CA LEU A 114 1.72 -8.05 4.13
C LEU A 114 1.23 -9.39 3.58
N LEU A 115 2.14 -10.32 3.34
CA LEU A 115 1.86 -11.66 2.82
C LEU A 115 1.96 -12.68 3.95
N PHE A 116 0.92 -13.47 4.07
CA PHE A 116 0.80 -14.53 5.06
C PHE A 116 0.74 -15.90 4.38
N ASP A 117 1.32 -16.91 5.00
CA ASP A 117 1.19 -18.31 4.57
C ASP A 117 -0.30 -18.70 4.62
N LEU A 118 -0.87 -19.00 3.45
CA LEU A 118 -2.31 -19.26 3.33
C LEU A 118 -2.72 -20.51 4.07
N GLU A 119 -1.94 -21.59 3.97
CA GLU A 119 -2.25 -22.85 4.65
C GLU A 119 -2.30 -22.67 6.17
N LYS A 120 -1.27 -22.01 6.72
CA LYS A 120 -1.23 -21.73 8.16
C LYS A 120 -2.39 -20.85 8.60
N LEU A 121 -2.70 -19.79 7.84
CA LEU A 121 -3.80 -18.89 8.17
C LEU A 121 -5.15 -19.63 8.18
N LEU A 122 -5.43 -20.47 7.18
CA LEU A 122 -6.65 -21.24 7.10
C LEU A 122 -6.76 -22.35 8.16
N SER A 123 -5.63 -22.75 8.77
CA SER A 123 -5.61 -23.78 9.82
C SER A 123 -6.00 -23.27 11.20
N TYR A 124 -6.15 -21.97 11.41
CA TYR A 124 -6.65 -21.43 12.67
C TYR A 124 -8.17 -21.61 12.75
N PRO A 125 -8.71 -22.15 13.86
CA PRO A 125 -10.14 -22.43 14.00
C PRO A 125 -11.04 -21.21 13.85
N GLU A 126 -10.53 -20.02 14.18
CA GLU A 126 -11.26 -18.75 14.09
C GLU A 126 -11.29 -18.18 12.66
N THR A 127 -10.44 -18.69 11.76
CA THR A 127 -10.37 -18.19 10.39
C THR A 127 -11.59 -18.63 9.60
N LYS A 128 -12.24 -17.65 8.96
CA LYS A 128 -13.30 -17.90 7.99
C LYS A 128 -12.97 -17.25 6.66
N PHE A 129 -13.62 -17.72 5.59
CA PHE A 129 -13.37 -17.21 4.26
C PHE A 129 -14.62 -17.18 3.40
N SER A 130 -14.63 -16.33 2.39
CA SER A 130 -15.73 -16.19 1.44
C SER A 130 -15.23 -16.10 0.00
N GLN A 131 -16.02 -16.58 -0.92
CA GLN A 131 -15.70 -16.57 -2.35
C GLN A 131 -15.89 -15.21 -3.00
N THR A 132 -16.58 -14.27 -2.33
CA THR A 132 -16.83 -12.92 -2.79
C THR A 132 -16.74 -11.94 -1.60
N GLN A 133 -17.01 -10.67 -1.83
CA GLN A 133 -16.90 -9.61 -0.81
C GLN A 133 -17.85 -9.79 0.39
N GLN A 134 -17.40 -9.30 1.54
CA GLN A 134 -18.20 -9.22 2.77
C GLN A 134 -18.94 -7.87 2.96
N SER A 135 -18.75 -6.90 2.07
CA SER A 135 -19.51 -5.63 2.09
C SER A 135 -20.93 -5.83 1.55
N GLY A 136 -21.88 -4.98 1.94
CA GLY A 136 -23.27 -5.06 1.54
C GLY A 136 -24.03 -6.20 2.20
N THR A 137 -24.72 -7.03 1.44
CA THR A 137 -25.48 -8.18 1.98
C THR A 137 -24.58 -9.28 2.52
N GLY A 138 -23.26 -9.21 2.25
CA GLY A 138 -22.29 -10.22 2.64
C GLY A 138 -22.42 -11.53 1.87
N SER A 139 -21.29 -12.23 1.76
CA SER A 139 -21.28 -13.62 1.28
C SER A 139 -21.30 -14.59 2.44
N PRO A 140 -21.75 -15.83 2.24
CA PRO A 140 -21.58 -16.89 3.24
C PRO A 140 -20.11 -17.01 3.66
N LEU A 141 -19.88 -17.19 4.95
CA LEU A 141 -18.57 -17.47 5.53
C LEU A 141 -18.45 -18.97 5.75
N TYR A 142 -17.33 -19.51 5.31
CA TYR A 142 -16.97 -20.93 5.37
C TYR A 142 -15.70 -21.09 6.21
N ASP A 143 -15.47 -22.29 6.75
CA ASP A 143 -14.33 -22.61 7.61
C ASP A 143 -13.79 -24.04 7.43
N THR A 144 -14.29 -24.80 6.43
CA THR A 144 -13.86 -26.18 6.18
C THR A 144 -13.06 -26.33 4.88
N PRO A 145 -12.14 -27.29 4.79
CA PRO A 145 -11.47 -27.63 3.52
C PRO A 145 -12.44 -28.07 2.41
N GLU A 146 -13.55 -28.71 2.77
CA GLU A 146 -14.60 -29.15 1.86
C GLU A 146 -15.26 -27.97 1.15
N ASP A 147 -15.57 -26.91 1.89
CA ASP A 147 -16.11 -25.68 1.33
C ASP A 147 -15.06 -24.94 0.48
N PHE A 148 -13.82 -24.87 0.98
CA PHE A 148 -12.72 -24.23 0.26
C PHE A 148 -12.49 -24.87 -1.11
N LYS A 149 -12.57 -26.17 -1.21
CA LYS A 149 -12.47 -26.93 -2.47
C LYS A 149 -13.51 -26.49 -3.52
N GLN A 150 -14.67 -26.01 -3.10
CA GLN A 150 -15.76 -25.59 -4.00
C GLN A 150 -15.55 -24.19 -4.61
N PHE A 151 -14.51 -23.47 -4.19
CA PHE A 151 -14.25 -22.13 -4.69
C PHE A 151 -13.82 -22.14 -6.15
N ASN A 152 -14.27 -21.12 -6.90
CA ASN A 152 -13.84 -20.94 -8.28
C ASN A 152 -12.49 -20.21 -8.34
N PHE A 153 -11.41 -20.96 -8.12
CA PHE A 153 -10.06 -20.39 -8.06
C PHE A 153 -9.61 -19.77 -9.38
N GLU A 154 -10.07 -20.26 -10.52
CA GLU A 154 -9.74 -19.65 -11.82
C GLU A 154 -10.30 -18.24 -11.93
N LYS A 155 -11.52 -17.99 -11.44
CA LYS A 155 -12.10 -16.65 -11.39
C LYS A 155 -11.45 -15.77 -10.31
N ILE A 156 -11.17 -16.32 -9.13
CA ILE A 156 -10.49 -15.61 -8.04
C ILE A 156 -9.12 -15.11 -8.50
N TYR A 157 -8.33 -15.95 -9.13
CA TYR A 157 -6.96 -15.63 -9.56
C TYR A 157 -6.84 -15.15 -11.00
N SER A 158 -7.96 -14.86 -11.67
CA SER A 158 -7.95 -14.33 -13.05
C SER A 158 -7.29 -12.96 -13.16
N GLU A 159 -6.59 -12.68 -14.25
CA GLU A 159 -6.07 -11.35 -14.63
C GLU A 159 -6.77 -10.80 -15.88
N GLY A 160 -6.48 -9.53 -16.20
CA GLY A 160 -7.05 -8.87 -17.38
C GLY A 160 -8.53 -8.50 -17.26
N LYS A 161 -9.20 -8.32 -18.39
CA LYS A 161 -10.63 -7.99 -18.44
C LYS A 161 -11.45 -9.18 -17.95
N ILE A 162 -12.48 -8.90 -17.16
CA ILE A 162 -13.40 -9.89 -16.61
C ILE A 162 -14.84 -9.40 -16.81
N SER A 163 -15.79 -10.31 -16.98
CA SER A 163 -17.22 -9.95 -17.07
C SER A 163 -17.70 -9.27 -15.79
N GLY A 164 -18.75 -8.45 -15.88
CA GLY A 164 -19.30 -7.73 -14.74
C GLY A 164 -19.65 -8.65 -13.58
N ASP A 165 -20.28 -9.79 -13.87
CA ASP A 165 -20.74 -10.77 -12.88
C ASP A 165 -19.60 -11.52 -12.21
N ASP A 166 -18.49 -11.73 -12.91
CA ASP A 166 -17.33 -12.43 -12.38
C ASP A 166 -16.41 -11.54 -11.55
N LYS A 167 -16.55 -10.21 -11.65
CA LYS A 167 -15.76 -9.25 -10.87
C LYS A 167 -15.85 -9.48 -9.36
N LYS A 168 -16.98 -10.01 -8.87
CA LYS A 168 -17.19 -10.32 -7.45
C LYS A 168 -16.17 -11.32 -6.89
N TYR A 169 -15.69 -12.27 -7.70
CA TYR A 169 -14.70 -13.26 -7.26
C TYR A 169 -13.33 -12.64 -6.96
N ARG A 170 -13.02 -11.47 -7.55
CA ARG A 170 -11.77 -10.73 -7.25
C ARG A 170 -11.79 -10.05 -5.89
N HIS A 171 -12.91 -10.12 -5.18
CA HIS A 171 -13.07 -9.67 -3.81
C HIS A 171 -13.12 -10.82 -2.80
N ALA A 172 -12.73 -12.04 -3.19
CA ALA A 172 -12.68 -13.16 -2.26
C ALA A 172 -11.81 -12.82 -1.04
N GLU A 173 -12.37 -13.02 0.15
CA GLU A 173 -11.80 -12.54 1.42
C GLU A 173 -11.59 -13.68 2.41
N ILE A 174 -10.60 -13.50 3.28
CA ILE A 174 -10.37 -14.29 4.47
C ILE A 174 -10.51 -13.34 5.65
N VAL A 175 -11.22 -13.76 6.70
CA VAL A 175 -11.51 -12.94 7.87
C VAL A 175 -11.07 -13.64 9.15
N PHE A 176 -10.58 -12.84 10.10
CA PHE A 176 -10.20 -13.30 11.43
C PHE A 176 -10.78 -12.34 12.48
N PRO A 177 -11.36 -12.81 13.59
CA PRO A 177 -12.05 -11.92 14.54
C PRO A 177 -11.06 -11.03 15.32
N ASN A 178 -11.47 -9.79 15.53
CA ASN A 178 -10.84 -8.78 16.38
C ASN A 178 -9.41 -8.43 15.99
N SER A 179 -8.43 -9.26 16.29
CA SER A 179 -7.01 -9.00 16.04
C SER A 179 -6.26 -10.27 15.66
N PHE A 180 -5.24 -10.13 14.81
CA PHE A 180 -4.40 -11.23 14.35
C PHE A 180 -2.92 -10.92 14.62
N GLU A 181 -2.24 -11.79 15.36
CA GLU A 181 -0.80 -11.71 15.59
C GLU A 181 -0.05 -12.07 14.31
N ILE A 182 0.67 -11.11 13.72
CA ILE A 182 1.26 -11.28 12.38
C ILE A 182 2.39 -12.33 12.36
N ASP A 183 3.11 -12.48 13.45
CA ASP A 183 4.25 -13.40 13.53
C ASP A 183 3.85 -14.87 13.40
N ARG A 184 2.58 -15.20 13.59
CA ARG A 184 2.07 -16.56 13.42
C ARG A 184 2.33 -17.11 12.02
N CYS A 185 2.20 -16.28 10.98
CA CYS A 185 2.38 -16.76 9.61
C CYS A 185 2.77 -15.70 8.57
N ILE A 186 3.28 -14.53 8.98
CA ILE A 186 3.82 -13.55 8.03
C ILE A 186 5.04 -14.12 7.31
N VAL A 187 5.11 -13.93 5.98
CA VAL A 187 6.18 -14.45 5.13
C VAL A 187 6.95 -13.34 4.45
N HIS A 188 6.25 -12.36 3.89
CA HIS A 188 6.85 -11.25 3.16
C HIS A 188 6.10 -9.95 3.42
N ILE A 189 6.84 -8.84 3.29
CA ILE A 189 6.30 -7.48 3.27
C ILE A 189 6.76 -6.89 1.94
N LEU A 190 5.81 -6.52 1.07
CA LEU A 190 6.12 -6.06 -0.28
C LEU A 190 5.87 -4.56 -0.40
N CYS A 191 6.90 -3.84 -0.84
CA CYS A 191 6.84 -2.43 -1.23
C CYS A 191 6.89 -2.33 -2.76
N ARG A 192 6.24 -1.34 -3.34
CA ARG A 192 6.08 -1.21 -4.79
C ARG A 192 7.42 -1.04 -5.52
N ASN A 193 8.33 -0.24 -4.94
CA ASN A 193 9.65 0.03 -5.50
C ASN A 193 10.72 0.14 -4.40
N SER A 194 11.98 0.38 -4.81
CA SER A 194 13.13 0.48 -3.91
C SER A 194 13.04 1.66 -2.96
N ILE A 195 12.51 2.82 -3.40
CA ILE A 195 12.40 4.01 -2.57
C ILE A 195 11.33 3.83 -1.48
N GLU A 196 10.22 3.18 -1.78
CA GLU A 196 9.19 2.86 -0.79
C GLU A 196 9.67 1.81 0.22
N LYS A 197 10.47 0.84 -0.23
CA LYS A 197 11.16 -0.09 0.68
C LYS A 197 12.12 0.65 1.61
N VAL A 198 12.93 1.56 1.09
CA VAL A 198 13.85 2.39 1.90
C VAL A 198 13.06 3.26 2.87
N THR A 199 11.94 3.84 2.43
CA THR A 199 11.03 4.63 3.27
C THR A 199 10.55 3.80 4.48
N LEU A 200 10.05 2.59 4.26
CA LEU A 200 9.60 1.71 5.36
C LEU A 200 10.75 1.34 6.30
N LEU A 201 11.92 1.00 5.75
CA LEU A 201 13.09 0.64 6.54
C LEU A 201 13.60 1.80 7.40
N ASN A 202 13.63 3.02 6.86
CA ASN A 202 14.05 4.21 7.59
C ASN A 202 13.09 4.55 8.72
N PHE A 203 11.77 4.44 8.49
CA PHE A 203 10.79 4.58 9.57
C PHE A 203 11.03 3.59 10.69
N LEU A 204 11.12 2.31 10.37
CA LEU A 204 11.32 1.27 11.37
C LEU A 204 12.65 1.47 12.13
N LYS A 205 13.72 1.81 11.41
CA LYS A 205 15.04 2.04 12.02
C LYS A 205 15.03 3.20 13.01
N ASN A 206 14.31 4.26 12.71
CA ASN A 206 14.28 5.47 13.53
C ASN A 206 13.22 5.41 14.65
N GLU A 207 12.07 4.80 14.41
CA GLU A 207 10.98 4.75 15.38
C GLU A 207 10.94 3.48 16.24
N ASN A 208 11.37 2.33 15.70
CA ASN A 208 11.33 1.05 16.38
C ASN A 208 12.43 0.09 15.90
N LYS A 209 13.63 0.23 16.45
CA LYS A 209 14.75 -0.64 16.12
C LYS A 209 14.47 -2.15 16.28
N PRO A 210 13.77 -2.63 17.32
CA PRO A 210 13.40 -4.04 17.42
C PRO A 210 12.61 -4.53 16.20
N ALA A 211 11.56 -3.81 15.77
CA ALA A 211 10.78 -4.16 14.59
C ALA A 211 11.64 -4.11 13.31
N TYR A 212 12.53 -3.11 13.18
CA TYR A 212 13.47 -3.04 12.07
C TYR A 212 14.31 -4.33 11.95
N TYR A 213 14.98 -4.74 13.04
CA TYR A 213 15.82 -5.95 13.01
C TYR A 213 15.01 -7.21 12.75
N LYS A 214 13.81 -7.30 13.27
CA LYS A 214 12.92 -8.44 13.11
C LYS A 214 12.44 -8.61 11.68
N TYR A 215 12.00 -7.53 11.02
CA TYR A 215 11.30 -7.62 9.74
C TYR A 215 12.12 -7.24 8.51
N LYS A 216 13.27 -6.55 8.65
CA LYS A 216 14.07 -6.08 7.49
C LYS A 216 14.39 -7.15 6.46
N GLY A 217 14.57 -8.40 6.87
CA GLY A 217 14.90 -9.53 5.99
C GLY A 217 13.75 -9.98 5.08
N ILE A 218 12.50 -9.71 5.48
CA ILE A 218 11.29 -10.08 4.71
C ILE A 218 10.66 -8.90 3.96
N ILE A 219 11.17 -7.66 4.15
CA ILE A 219 10.75 -6.48 3.38
C ILE A 219 11.43 -6.52 2.01
N LYS A 220 10.63 -6.61 0.93
CA LYS A 220 11.12 -6.84 -0.43
C LYS A 220 10.39 -5.95 -1.44
N VAL A 221 11.03 -5.74 -2.58
CA VAL A 221 10.39 -5.30 -3.81
C VAL A 221 10.09 -6.55 -4.62
N PRO A 222 8.85 -6.80 -5.03
CA PRO A 222 8.50 -8.03 -5.73
C PRO A 222 9.05 -8.04 -7.17
N ASN A 223 9.50 -9.21 -7.62
CA ASN A 223 9.92 -9.41 -9.01
C ASN A 223 8.73 -9.52 -9.99
N LYS A 224 7.53 -9.71 -9.44
CA LYS A 224 6.29 -9.85 -10.20
C LYS A 224 5.30 -8.78 -9.77
N ASP A 225 4.57 -8.28 -10.74
CA ASP A 225 3.66 -7.18 -10.52
C ASP A 225 2.45 -7.58 -9.65
N VAL A 226 2.37 -6.98 -8.46
CA VAL A 226 1.24 -7.07 -7.51
C VAL A 226 0.57 -5.72 -7.30
N PHE A 227 1.21 -4.64 -7.75
CA PHE A 227 0.72 -3.29 -7.66
C PHE A 227 0.03 -2.87 -8.97
N MET A 228 -0.93 -1.96 -8.86
CA MET A 228 -1.63 -1.38 -10.02
C MET A 228 -0.82 -0.28 -10.68
N ASN A 229 0.10 0.33 -9.93
CA ASN A 229 0.87 1.50 -10.33
C ASN A 229 0.00 2.70 -10.77
N ASN A 230 -1.20 2.78 -10.23
CA ASN A 230 -2.11 3.91 -10.40
C ASN A 230 -1.72 5.05 -9.45
N GLY A 231 -2.08 6.27 -9.78
CA GLY A 231 -1.79 7.43 -8.94
C GLY A 231 -0.31 7.89 -9.00
N LEU A 232 -0.01 8.95 -8.28
CA LEU A 232 1.32 9.56 -8.21
C LEU A 232 2.10 8.93 -7.05
N PHE A 233 3.38 8.62 -7.27
CA PHE A 233 4.29 8.08 -6.25
C PHE A 233 5.74 8.37 -6.59
N VAL A 234 6.59 8.39 -5.57
CA VAL A 234 8.03 8.61 -5.74
C VAL A 234 8.69 7.33 -6.23
N THR A 235 9.52 7.44 -7.26
CA THR A 235 10.30 6.34 -7.83
C THR A 235 11.77 6.42 -7.46
N ASP A 236 12.27 7.66 -7.23
CA ASP A 236 13.64 7.89 -6.82
C ASP A 236 13.77 9.18 -6.02
N CYS A 237 14.81 9.25 -5.19
CA CYS A 237 15.18 10.42 -4.41
C CYS A 237 16.72 10.52 -4.38
N ILE A 238 17.26 11.51 -5.04
CA ILE A 238 18.69 11.68 -5.24
C ILE A 238 19.11 13.03 -4.65
N TYR A 239 20.12 13.02 -3.78
CA TYR A 239 20.79 14.23 -3.33
C TYR A 239 22.24 14.23 -3.86
N HIS A 240 22.64 15.32 -4.47
CA HIS A 240 24.00 15.51 -4.95
C HIS A 240 24.43 16.97 -4.78
N LYS A 241 25.56 17.18 -4.11
CA LYS A 241 26.08 18.52 -3.75
C LYS A 241 25.06 19.32 -2.94
N ASP A 242 24.48 20.36 -3.55
CA ASP A 242 23.52 21.30 -2.97
C ASP A 242 22.10 21.17 -3.56
N ALA A 243 21.83 20.06 -4.22
CA ALA A 243 20.57 19.84 -4.89
C ALA A 243 19.96 18.48 -4.57
N ALA A 244 18.64 18.42 -4.43
CA ALA A 244 17.88 17.20 -4.36
C ALA A 244 16.93 17.08 -5.56
N ASN A 245 16.86 15.88 -6.13
CA ASN A 245 15.94 15.54 -7.19
C ASN A 245 14.97 14.45 -6.71
N ILE A 246 13.70 14.76 -6.66
CA ILE A 246 12.63 13.84 -6.31
C ILE A 246 11.95 13.41 -7.62
N VAL A 247 12.09 12.15 -7.98
CA VAL A 247 11.54 11.59 -9.23
C VAL A 247 10.22 10.89 -8.94
N PHE A 248 9.20 11.25 -9.70
CA PHE A 248 7.87 10.65 -9.60
C PHE A 248 7.64 9.62 -10.70
N SER A 249 6.65 8.78 -10.48
CA SER A 249 6.23 7.77 -11.44
C SER A 249 5.83 8.40 -12.77
N ASP A 250 6.18 7.71 -13.86
CA ASP A 250 5.78 8.11 -15.20
C ASP A 250 4.26 8.27 -15.29
N THR A 251 3.85 9.44 -15.74
CA THR A 251 2.46 9.83 -15.80
C THR A 251 1.82 9.45 -17.14
N SER A 252 2.59 9.23 -18.19
CA SER A 252 2.09 8.84 -19.50
C SER A 252 1.36 7.50 -19.47
N ALA A 253 1.92 6.52 -18.73
CA ALA A 253 1.29 5.21 -18.54
C ALA A 253 -0.04 5.25 -17.76
N LYS A 254 -0.35 6.37 -17.11
CA LYS A 254 -1.55 6.57 -16.29
C LYS A 254 -2.63 7.42 -16.96
N GLU A 255 -2.32 7.95 -18.12
CA GLU A 255 -3.23 8.84 -18.84
C GLU A 255 -4.59 8.19 -19.10
N ASP A 256 -4.60 6.92 -19.49
CA ASP A 256 -5.83 6.16 -19.69
C ASP A 256 -6.65 5.97 -18.41
N TYR A 257 -5.97 5.74 -17.27
CA TYR A 257 -6.64 5.63 -15.98
C TYR A 257 -7.29 6.94 -15.57
N ILE A 258 -6.58 8.06 -15.74
CA ILE A 258 -7.07 9.39 -15.37
C ILE A 258 -8.22 9.80 -16.28
N ARG A 259 -8.08 9.61 -17.59
CA ARG A 259 -9.16 9.85 -18.54
C ARG A 259 -10.41 9.05 -18.15
N TYR A 260 -10.28 7.76 -17.88
CA TYR A 260 -11.40 6.93 -17.45
C TYR A 260 -12.06 7.45 -16.16
N GLN A 261 -11.26 7.90 -15.17
CA GLN A 261 -11.83 8.41 -13.91
C GLN A 261 -12.50 9.76 -14.10
N THR A 262 -11.92 10.67 -14.85
CA THR A 262 -12.52 11.99 -15.14
C THR A 262 -13.81 11.87 -15.92
N GLU A 263 -13.84 11.03 -16.95
CA GLU A 263 -15.06 10.75 -17.74
C GLU A 263 -16.16 10.13 -16.85
N LYS A 264 -15.81 9.13 -16.05
CA LYS A 264 -16.74 8.46 -15.13
C LYS A 264 -17.34 9.40 -14.09
N LEU A 265 -16.56 10.37 -13.59
CA LEU A 265 -16.97 11.33 -12.58
C LEU A 265 -17.58 12.61 -13.20
N GLY A 266 -17.66 12.70 -14.52
CA GLY A 266 -18.13 13.91 -15.21
C GLY A 266 -17.24 15.12 -14.95
N ARG A 267 -15.93 14.93 -14.74
CA ARG A 267 -14.94 15.98 -14.47
C ARG A 267 -14.17 16.30 -15.74
N ASP A 268 -13.82 17.59 -15.89
CA ASP A 268 -12.85 18.01 -16.90
C ASP A 268 -11.44 17.82 -16.32
N ARG A 269 -10.57 17.10 -17.05
CA ARG A 269 -9.18 16.86 -16.70
C ARG A 269 -8.39 18.15 -16.48
N ASP A 270 -8.61 19.15 -17.35
CA ASP A 270 -7.86 20.41 -17.31
C ASP A 270 -8.32 21.32 -16.17
N SER A 271 -9.47 21.02 -15.56
CA SER A 271 -10.00 21.75 -14.40
C SER A 271 -9.44 21.27 -13.06
N LEU A 272 -8.65 20.17 -13.03
CA LEU A 272 -8.07 19.65 -11.80
C LEU A 272 -7.08 20.67 -11.20
N LYS A 273 -7.27 21.00 -9.93
CA LYS A 273 -6.37 21.92 -9.21
C LYS A 273 -4.99 21.28 -9.05
N PRO A 274 -3.89 22.08 -9.05
CA PRO A 274 -2.58 21.58 -8.71
C PRO A 274 -2.56 20.99 -7.30
N VAL A 275 -1.81 19.91 -7.10
CA VAL A 275 -1.49 19.38 -5.76
C VAL A 275 -0.23 20.01 -5.23
N SER A 276 -0.20 20.21 -3.92
CA SER A 276 0.98 20.68 -3.22
C SER A 276 1.90 19.51 -2.90
N ALA A 277 3.20 19.68 -3.15
CA ALA A 277 4.25 18.79 -2.68
C ALA A 277 5.21 19.59 -1.79
N ARG A 278 5.54 19.02 -0.64
CA ARG A 278 6.45 19.59 0.34
C ARG A 278 7.61 18.64 0.60
N ALA A 279 8.84 19.15 0.64
CA ALA A 279 10.00 18.39 1.07
C ALA A 279 10.63 19.03 2.32
N GLU A 280 11.07 18.17 3.23
CA GLU A 280 11.80 18.52 4.45
C GLU A 280 13.20 17.94 4.35
N PHE A 281 14.22 18.76 4.62
CA PHE A 281 15.62 18.37 4.63
C PHE A 281 16.17 18.56 6.04
N ASP A 282 16.67 17.49 6.65
CA ASP A 282 17.20 17.48 8.02
C ASP A 282 18.63 16.92 8.00
N TRP A 283 19.61 17.79 8.35
CA TRP A 283 21.02 17.40 8.51
C TRP A 283 21.26 16.91 9.93
N VAL A 284 21.27 15.59 10.08
CA VAL A 284 21.31 14.91 11.38
C VAL A 284 22.68 15.08 12.05
N GLY A 285 22.67 15.42 13.34
CA GLY A 285 23.87 15.57 14.16
C GLY A 285 24.56 16.92 14.03
N SER A 286 24.00 17.85 13.29
CA SER A 286 24.44 19.24 13.25
C SER A 286 24.20 19.95 14.60
N LYS A 287 25.12 20.83 15.02
CA LYS A 287 24.95 21.68 16.22
C LYS A 287 23.80 22.68 16.07
N LYS A 288 23.40 22.97 14.85
CA LYS A 288 22.20 23.74 14.50
C LYS A 288 21.36 22.84 13.57
N PRO A 289 20.34 22.17 14.08
CA PRO A 289 19.44 21.41 13.22
C PRO A 289 18.77 22.40 12.26
N LEU A 290 19.14 22.35 11.00
CA LEU A 290 18.50 23.08 9.94
C LEU A 290 17.45 22.18 9.35
N VAL A 291 16.20 22.47 9.63
CA VAL A 291 15.10 21.84 8.90
C VAL A 291 14.67 22.82 7.84
N TYR A 292 15.01 22.50 6.60
CA TYR A 292 14.62 23.29 5.45
C TYR A 292 13.32 22.75 4.88
N HIS A 293 12.33 23.63 4.70
CA HIS A 293 11.04 23.29 4.11
C HIS A 293 10.88 24.05 2.80
N GLU A 294 10.61 23.34 1.73
CA GLU A 294 10.22 23.94 0.48
C GLU A 294 8.91 23.33 -0.01
N GLU A 295 7.98 24.18 -0.42
CA GLU A 295 6.68 23.78 -0.96
C GLU A 295 6.60 24.12 -2.43
N VAL A 296 6.20 23.15 -3.25
CA VAL A 296 6.04 23.31 -4.69
C VAL A 296 4.67 22.79 -5.10
N SER A 297 3.94 23.58 -5.88
CA SER A 297 2.68 23.13 -6.50
C SER A 297 2.97 22.27 -7.70
N ILE A 298 2.51 21.01 -7.68
CA ILE A 298 2.62 20.08 -8.80
C ILE A 298 1.29 20.09 -9.57
N GLN A 299 1.36 20.30 -10.89
CA GLN A 299 0.20 20.16 -11.74
C GLN A 299 -0.10 18.68 -11.98
N LEU A 300 -1.29 18.25 -11.62
CA LEU A 300 -1.78 16.87 -11.80
C LEU A 300 -2.34 16.56 -13.18
N ASN A 301 -2.19 17.43 -14.16
CA ASN A 301 -2.50 17.07 -15.54
C ASN A 301 -1.60 15.95 -16.08
N TYR A 302 -0.68 15.46 -15.23
CA TYR A 302 0.19 14.31 -15.44
C TYR A 302 1.05 14.35 -16.71
N THR A 303 1.16 15.49 -17.33
CA THR A 303 1.91 15.60 -18.59
C THR A 303 3.24 16.33 -18.45
N THR A 304 3.52 16.99 -17.32
CA THR A 304 4.59 17.98 -17.29
C THR A 304 5.70 17.80 -16.26
N TYR A 305 5.53 17.01 -15.18
CA TYR A 305 6.58 16.88 -14.18
C TYR A 305 6.78 15.44 -13.73
N ASN A 306 7.89 14.85 -14.19
CA ASN A 306 8.39 13.58 -13.64
C ASN A 306 9.35 13.80 -12.48
N SER A 307 9.73 15.03 -12.15
CA SER A 307 10.64 15.32 -11.04
C SER A 307 10.52 16.76 -10.52
N ILE A 308 10.87 16.92 -9.25
CA ILE A 308 11.01 18.23 -8.59
C ILE A 308 12.47 18.40 -8.20
N PHE A 309 13.05 19.53 -8.55
CA PHE A 309 14.41 19.92 -8.18
C PHE A 309 14.39 20.96 -7.09
N PHE A 310 15.04 20.66 -5.97
CA PHE A 310 15.35 21.58 -4.90
C PHE A 310 16.83 21.96 -5.04
N LYS A 311 17.12 23.25 -5.22
CA LYS A 311 18.48 23.78 -5.45
C LYS A 311 18.90 24.70 -4.32
N ASN A 312 20.21 24.94 -4.23
CA ASN A 312 20.82 25.83 -3.22
C ASN A 312 20.50 25.40 -1.79
N LEU A 313 20.43 24.08 -1.56
CA LEU A 313 20.27 23.52 -0.23
C LEU A 313 21.55 23.79 0.56
N GLU A 314 21.45 24.60 1.62
CA GLU A 314 22.62 24.89 2.47
C GLU A 314 23.17 23.58 3.06
N HIS A 315 24.44 23.31 2.76
CA HIS A 315 25.11 22.16 3.33
C HIS A 315 25.60 22.47 4.74
N VAL A 316 25.23 21.63 5.70
CA VAL A 316 25.75 21.75 7.07
C VAL A 316 26.99 20.88 7.22
N LYS A 317 28.18 21.54 7.19
CA LYS A 317 29.50 20.88 7.16
C LYS A 317 29.75 19.84 8.25
N ASP A 318 29.04 19.88 9.37
CA ASP A 318 29.23 18.98 10.50
C ASP A 318 28.32 17.75 10.43
N SER A 319 27.42 17.66 9.44
CA SER A 319 26.47 16.53 9.32
C SER A 319 26.97 15.49 8.33
N LYS A 320 26.94 14.23 8.74
CA LYS A 320 27.26 13.08 7.88
C LYS A 320 26.03 12.34 7.35
N LEU A 321 24.84 12.79 7.71
CA LEU A 321 23.58 12.14 7.34
C LEU A 321 22.53 13.19 7.00
N LEU A 322 22.01 13.11 5.80
CA LEU A 322 20.86 13.90 5.35
C LEU A 322 19.60 13.03 5.36
N ARG A 323 18.52 13.53 5.94
CA ARG A 323 17.17 12.99 5.86
C ARG A 323 16.32 13.85 4.96
N ILE A 324 15.60 13.19 4.06
CA ILE A 324 14.65 13.84 3.16
C ILE A 324 13.30 13.20 3.36
N LYS A 325 12.28 14.00 3.71
CA LYS A 325 10.88 13.57 3.75
C LYS A 325 10.11 14.34 2.70
N VAL A 326 9.32 13.63 1.91
CA VAL A 326 8.47 14.21 0.87
C VAL A 326 7.01 13.91 1.18
N TYR A 327 6.20 14.94 1.06
CA TYR A 327 4.76 14.89 1.30
C TYR A 327 4.02 15.37 0.05
N ILE A 328 2.87 14.78 -0.22
CA ILE A 328 1.89 15.28 -1.17
C ILE A 328 0.59 15.50 -0.41
N GLU A 329 0.05 16.74 -0.40
CA GLU A 329 -1.15 17.09 0.36
C GLU A 329 -1.07 16.59 1.82
N ASP A 330 0.04 16.87 2.51
CA ASP A 330 0.34 16.41 3.87
C ASP A 330 0.49 14.90 4.09
N MET A 331 0.33 14.09 3.05
CA MET A 331 0.55 12.65 3.11
C MET A 331 2.02 12.34 2.80
N LEU A 332 2.71 11.69 3.73
CA LEU A 332 4.09 11.28 3.51
C LEU A 332 4.17 10.23 2.40
N VAL A 333 5.01 10.48 1.39
CA VAL A 333 5.22 9.60 0.24
C VAL A 333 6.65 9.10 0.10
N CYS A 334 7.62 9.71 0.81
CA CYS A 334 9.01 9.28 0.82
C CYS A 334 9.68 9.66 2.14
N TYR A 335 10.52 8.75 2.66
CA TYR A 335 11.47 9.02 3.73
C TYR A 335 12.82 8.39 3.35
N PHE A 336 13.71 9.21 2.92
CA PHE A 336 15.03 8.84 2.42
C PHE A 336 16.12 9.30 3.38
N GLU A 337 17.17 8.49 3.57
CA GLU A 337 18.39 8.85 4.30
C GLU A 337 19.60 8.60 3.42
N GLN A 338 20.49 9.58 3.33
CA GLN A 338 21.75 9.47 2.62
C GLN A 338 22.92 9.83 3.56
N THR A 339 23.89 8.92 3.65
CA THR A 339 25.18 9.21 4.26
C THR A 339 26.00 10.07 3.28
N LEU A 340 26.46 11.22 3.73
CA LEU A 340 27.23 12.16 2.92
C LEU A 340 28.71 11.74 2.95
N SER A 341 29.34 11.67 1.79
CA SER A 341 30.78 11.45 1.65
C SER A 341 31.56 12.73 1.88
N GLU A 342 32.86 12.62 2.21
CA GLU A 342 33.72 13.81 2.36
C GLU A 342 33.79 14.67 1.10
N SER A 343 33.66 14.07 -0.08
CA SER A 343 33.59 14.79 -1.36
C SER A 343 32.27 15.50 -1.61
N GLU A 344 31.19 15.13 -0.93
CA GLU A 344 29.90 15.80 -0.98
C GLU A 344 29.79 16.89 0.11
N MET A 345 30.78 16.93 1.01
CA MET A 345 30.88 17.90 2.10
C MET A 345 31.78 19.12 1.74
N LEU A 346 32.41 19.12 0.59
CA LEU A 346 33.25 20.21 0.04
C LEU A 346 32.53 21.00 -1.06
#